data_ba0b8054bec8bbecf4051101ffa8efd3
#
_entry.id   ba0b8054bec8bbecf4051101ffa8efd3
#
_cell.length_a   1.000
_cell.length_b   1.000
_cell.length_c   1.000
_cell.angle_alpha   90.00
_cell.angle_beta   90.00
_cell.angle_gamma   90.00
#
_symmetry.space_group_name_H-M   'P 1'
#
loop_
_entity.id
_entity.type
_entity.pdbx_description
1 polymer ?
#
loop_
_entity_poly.entity_id
_entity_poly.type
_entity_poly.pdbx_seq_one_letter_code
_entity_poly.pdbx_strand_id
1 'polypeptide(L)'
;MSVIEKLQERIRQKGLGRTFSTLWKRYVFFHWELLWMERDLVSPVPPHKLRPYEGLRKVDITPQNAGAFAKHFGDRVKTMAELAAEGHTGHMYLDADGHAVGFIWGSIRDYHDRHYYGCVFKVLPGEFFEFGGEMIRAYFGSSLSVDVQVALWEAMAAQGCNKVVDVCETHNIPALKLHIRMGYHEQGRVTHVYCLFGRWKFFRETRYE
;
A
#
# COMPACT_ATOMS: atom_id res chain seq x y z
N MET A 1 -9.62 25.38 -19.53
CA MET A 1 -8.78 24.64 -20.49
C MET A 1 -9.46 23.34 -20.83
N SER A 2 -9.79 23.13 -22.12
CA SER A 2 -10.41 21.88 -22.58
C SER A 2 -9.39 20.71 -22.54
N VAL A 3 -9.89 19.49 -22.62
CA VAL A 3 -9.03 18.29 -22.70
C VAL A 3 -8.10 18.35 -23.92
N ILE A 4 -8.60 18.94 -25.01
CA ILE A 4 -7.88 19.09 -26.29
C ILE A 4 -6.72 20.10 -26.10
N GLU A 5 -6.94 21.23 -25.46
CA GLU A 5 -5.90 22.23 -25.18
C GLU A 5 -4.79 21.66 -24.30
N LYS A 6 -5.15 20.89 -23.25
CA LYS A 6 -4.17 20.18 -22.40
C LYS A 6 -3.35 19.16 -23.18
N LEU A 7 -3.96 18.47 -24.15
CA LEU A 7 -3.29 17.49 -24.97
C LEU A 7 -2.32 18.18 -25.95
N GLN A 8 -2.77 19.25 -26.60
CA GLN A 8 -1.92 20.05 -27.50
C GLN A 8 -0.70 20.65 -26.79
N GLU A 9 -0.90 21.18 -25.58
CA GLU A 9 0.19 21.72 -24.75
C GLU A 9 1.20 20.62 -24.37
N ARG A 10 0.74 19.44 -23.98
CA ARG A 10 1.63 18.28 -23.72
C ARG A 10 2.40 17.81 -24.94
N ILE A 11 1.76 17.78 -26.10
CA ILE A 11 2.43 17.43 -27.37
C ILE A 11 3.53 18.43 -27.70
N ARG A 12 3.24 19.74 -27.49
CA ARG A 12 4.20 20.82 -27.74
C ARG A 12 5.39 20.76 -26.79
N GLN A 13 5.18 20.43 -25.51
CA GLN A 13 6.23 20.38 -24.49
C GLN A 13 7.07 19.10 -24.52
N LYS A 14 6.47 17.95 -24.80
CA LYS A 14 7.10 16.62 -24.66
C LYS A 14 7.29 15.86 -25.97
N GLY A 15 6.77 16.40 -27.07
CA GLY A 15 6.76 15.75 -28.38
C GLY A 15 5.67 14.68 -28.52
N LEU A 16 5.26 14.38 -29.75
CA LEU A 16 4.21 13.42 -30.09
C LEU A 16 4.48 12.03 -29.53
N GLY A 17 5.69 11.50 -29.74
CA GLY A 17 6.05 10.14 -29.32
C GLY A 17 5.99 9.92 -27.80
N ARG A 18 6.50 10.86 -27.02
CA ARG A 18 6.44 10.78 -25.55
C ARG A 18 5.03 10.96 -25.02
N THR A 19 4.25 11.86 -25.63
CA THR A 19 2.84 12.06 -25.25
C THR A 19 2.03 10.82 -25.55
N PHE A 20 2.19 10.22 -26.73
CA PHE A 20 1.53 8.97 -27.11
C PHE A 20 1.93 7.81 -26.19
N SER A 21 3.21 7.62 -25.93
CA SER A 21 3.71 6.59 -25.00
C SER A 21 3.12 6.76 -23.59
N THR A 22 3.00 8.01 -23.11
CA THR A 22 2.40 8.28 -21.79
C THR A 22 0.90 7.97 -21.78
N LEU A 23 0.17 8.34 -22.85
CA LEU A 23 -1.25 8.03 -22.97
C LEU A 23 -1.48 6.52 -23.14
N TRP A 24 -0.63 5.87 -23.95
CA TRP A 24 -0.67 4.42 -24.11
C TRP A 24 -0.48 3.69 -22.80
N LYS A 25 0.61 4.02 -22.05
CA LYS A 25 0.88 3.45 -20.73
C LYS A 25 -0.23 3.77 -19.72
N ARG A 26 -0.94 4.89 -19.84
CA ARG A 26 -1.96 5.29 -18.89
C ARG A 26 -3.35 4.71 -19.17
N TYR A 27 -3.71 4.53 -20.45
CA TYR A 27 -5.08 4.20 -20.83
C TYR A 27 -5.22 2.90 -21.62
N VAL A 28 -4.12 2.38 -22.18
CA VAL A 28 -4.17 1.19 -23.03
C VAL A 28 -3.53 -0.01 -22.37
N PHE A 29 -2.32 0.15 -21.84
CA PHE A 29 -1.56 -0.97 -21.27
C PHE A 29 -0.80 -0.54 -20.04
N PHE A 30 -1.06 -1.24 -18.93
CA PHE A 30 -0.30 -1.13 -17.69
C PHE A 30 0.35 -2.47 -17.37
N HIS A 31 1.52 -2.41 -16.79
CA HIS A 31 2.21 -3.56 -16.24
C HIS A 31 2.78 -3.17 -14.88
N TRP A 32 2.37 -3.89 -13.85
CA TRP A 32 2.97 -3.81 -12.52
C TRP A 32 3.72 -5.09 -12.24
N GLU A 33 4.85 -4.97 -11.59
CA GLU A 33 5.65 -6.05 -11.06
C GLU A 33 5.62 -5.94 -9.54
N LEU A 34 4.95 -6.88 -8.90
CA LEU A 34 4.76 -6.95 -7.47
C LEU A 34 5.73 -7.96 -6.88
N LEU A 35 6.78 -7.46 -6.26
CA LEU A 35 7.78 -8.27 -5.56
C LEU A 35 7.18 -8.72 -4.22
N TRP A 36 7.18 -10.02 -3.97
CA TRP A 36 6.72 -10.59 -2.72
C TRP A 36 7.81 -10.49 -1.66
N MET A 37 7.43 -9.93 -0.52
CA MET A 37 8.28 -9.73 0.63
C MET A 37 7.68 -10.43 1.84
N GLU A 38 8.52 -10.96 2.73
CA GLU A 38 8.05 -11.57 3.97
C GLU A 38 8.97 -11.25 5.14
N ARG A 39 8.45 -11.38 6.34
CA ARG A 39 9.20 -11.20 7.58
C ARG A 39 8.56 -12.03 8.70
N ASP A 40 9.40 -12.68 9.52
CA ASP A 40 8.96 -13.33 10.74
C ASP A 40 8.72 -12.30 11.85
N LEU A 41 7.56 -12.36 12.51
CA LEU A 41 7.19 -11.40 13.54
C LEU A 41 8.00 -11.53 14.84
N VAL A 42 8.57 -12.71 15.08
CA VAL A 42 9.45 -12.97 16.25
C VAL A 42 10.81 -12.29 16.11
N SER A 43 11.23 -11.92 14.89
CA SER A 43 12.48 -11.22 14.67
C SER A 43 12.42 -9.80 15.22
N PRO A 44 13.46 -9.32 15.93
CA PRO A 44 13.47 -7.95 16.43
C PRO A 44 13.45 -6.95 15.27
N VAL A 45 12.78 -5.82 15.49
CA VAL A 45 12.83 -4.71 14.53
C VAL A 45 14.24 -4.14 14.51
N PRO A 46 14.90 -4.06 13.34
CA PRO A 46 16.24 -3.50 13.26
C PRO A 46 16.26 -2.03 13.75
N PRO A 47 17.29 -1.62 14.49
CA PRO A 47 17.41 -0.25 14.97
C PRO A 47 17.48 0.74 13.81
N HIS A 48 16.74 1.83 13.93
CA HIS A 48 16.71 2.89 12.91
C HIS A 48 16.74 4.27 13.56
N LYS A 49 17.38 5.21 12.87
CA LYS A 49 17.39 6.63 13.26
C LYS A 49 16.45 7.39 12.33
N LEU A 50 15.25 7.65 12.80
CA LEU A 50 14.23 8.41 12.09
C LEU A 50 13.83 9.62 12.93
N ARG A 51 13.32 10.66 12.26
CA ARG A 51 12.80 11.84 12.93
C ARG A 51 11.60 11.43 13.79
N PRO A 52 11.57 11.81 15.09
CA PRO A 52 10.39 11.53 15.93
C PRO A 52 9.17 12.32 15.43
N TYR A 53 8.00 11.87 15.79
CA TYR A 53 6.75 12.61 15.63
C TYR A 53 6.07 12.76 16.98
N GLU A 54 5.21 13.77 17.12
CA GLU A 54 4.47 14.06 18.34
C GLU A 54 3.00 14.34 18.04
N GLY A 55 2.16 14.26 19.07
CA GLY A 55 0.75 14.69 19.00
C GLY A 55 -0.17 13.81 18.17
N LEU A 56 0.27 12.60 17.77
CA LEU A 56 -0.58 11.65 17.05
C LEU A 56 -1.18 10.62 17.99
N ARG A 57 -2.42 10.22 17.72
CA ARG A 57 -3.13 9.18 18.45
C ARG A 57 -3.43 7.99 17.53
N LYS A 58 -2.96 6.80 17.91
CA LYS A 58 -3.30 5.54 17.21
C LYS A 58 -4.72 5.12 17.57
N VAL A 59 -5.49 4.72 16.57
CA VAL A 59 -6.83 4.12 16.73
C VAL A 59 -7.05 3.01 15.70
N ASP A 60 -7.89 2.05 16.04
CA ASP A 60 -8.31 1.02 15.11
C ASP A 60 -9.29 1.63 14.09
N ILE A 61 -9.19 1.18 12.84
CA ILE A 61 -10.09 1.63 11.79
C ILE A 61 -11.40 0.84 11.89
N THR A 62 -12.51 1.57 11.97
CA THR A 62 -13.86 1.02 12.01
C THR A 62 -14.73 1.69 10.96
N PRO A 63 -15.88 1.11 10.55
CA PRO A 63 -16.79 1.78 9.63
C PRO A 63 -17.26 3.14 10.15
N GLN A 64 -17.38 3.29 11.48
CA GLN A 64 -17.89 4.51 12.13
C GLN A 64 -16.88 5.66 12.11
N ASN A 65 -15.59 5.36 12.15
CA ASN A 65 -14.53 6.39 12.18
C ASN A 65 -13.84 6.62 10.83
N ALA A 66 -14.27 5.92 9.76
CA ALA A 66 -13.71 6.09 8.41
C ALA A 66 -13.79 7.53 7.89
N GLY A 67 -14.70 8.36 8.42
CA GLY A 67 -14.79 9.79 8.12
C GLY A 67 -13.50 10.57 8.43
N ALA A 68 -12.64 10.09 9.33
CA ALA A 68 -11.36 10.71 9.65
C ALA A 68 -10.41 10.81 8.44
N PHE A 69 -10.61 9.96 7.42
CA PHE A 69 -9.83 9.97 6.18
C PHE A 69 -10.17 11.12 5.23
N ALA A 70 -11.31 11.81 5.41
CA ALA A 70 -11.87 12.76 4.43
C ALA A 70 -10.92 13.89 4.05
N LYS A 71 -10.14 14.44 4.99
CA LYS A 71 -9.25 15.58 4.76
C LYS A 71 -8.06 15.25 3.84
N HIS A 72 -7.41 14.13 4.07
CA HIS A 72 -6.16 13.78 3.41
C HIS A 72 -6.28 12.63 2.40
N PHE A 73 -7.30 11.79 2.54
CA PHE A 73 -7.52 10.59 1.74
C PHE A 73 -8.98 10.49 1.27
N GLY A 74 -9.60 11.62 0.93
CA GLY A 74 -11.04 11.77 0.73
C GLY A 74 -11.69 10.80 -0.26
N ASP A 75 -10.99 10.42 -1.32
CA ASP A 75 -11.42 9.42 -2.30
C ASP A 75 -11.47 7.99 -1.74
N ARG A 76 -10.86 7.75 -0.56
CA ARG A 76 -10.75 6.43 0.07
C ARG A 76 -11.69 6.21 1.25
N VAL A 77 -12.42 7.20 1.72
CA VAL A 77 -13.33 7.07 2.89
C VAL A 77 -14.23 5.84 2.77
N LYS A 78 -14.85 5.67 1.61
CA LYS A 78 -15.73 4.51 1.35
C LYS A 78 -14.97 3.19 1.42
N THR A 79 -13.81 3.10 0.79
CA THR A 79 -12.95 1.92 0.81
C THR A 79 -12.51 1.55 2.23
N MET A 80 -12.14 2.54 3.06
CA MET A 80 -11.75 2.31 4.45
C MET A 80 -12.90 1.74 5.28
N ALA A 81 -14.11 2.26 5.08
CA ALA A 81 -15.31 1.74 5.74
C ALA A 81 -15.64 0.30 5.29
N GLU A 82 -15.50 0.01 3.99
CA GLU A 82 -15.73 -1.32 3.41
C GLU A 82 -14.74 -2.35 3.95
N LEU A 83 -13.43 -2.05 3.96
CA LEU A 83 -12.38 -2.93 4.48
C LEU A 83 -12.61 -3.24 5.97
N ALA A 84 -12.98 -2.24 6.77
CA ALA A 84 -13.31 -2.43 8.18
C ALA A 84 -14.57 -3.30 8.36
N ALA A 85 -15.62 -3.08 7.56
CA ALA A 85 -16.84 -3.87 7.59
C ALA A 85 -16.63 -5.32 7.15
N GLU A 86 -15.68 -5.55 6.24
CA GLU A 86 -15.24 -6.90 5.84
C GLU A 86 -14.42 -7.60 6.93
N GLY A 87 -14.07 -6.93 8.03
CA GLY A 87 -13.34 -7.49 9.17
C GLY A 87 -11.83 -7.59 8.96
N HIS A 88 -11.26 -6.78 8.08
CA HIS A 88 -9.81 -6.60 8.03
C HIS A 88 -9.34 -5.79 9.24
N THR A 89 -8.15 -6.07 9.73
CA THR A 89 -7.54 -5.31 10.83
C THR A 89 -6.81 -4.11 10.26
N GLY A 90 -7.13 -2.91 10.72
CA GLY A 90 -6.45 -1.69 10.28
C GLY A 90 -6.23 -0.72 11.42
N HIS A 91 -5.11 -0.01 11.37
CA HIS A 91 -4.79 1.07 12.31
C HIS A 91 -4.56 2.36 11.55
N MET A 92 -5.01 3.47 12.14
CA MET A 92 -4.69 4.81 11.67
C MET A 92 -4.14 5.67 12.80
N TYR A 93 -3.38 6.68 12.40
CA TYR A 93 -2.89 7.73 13.29
C TYR A 93 -3.63 9.02 13.00
N LEU A 94 -4.20 9.61 14.03
CA LEU A 94 -4.97 10.84 13.96
C LEU A 94 -4.14 12.03 14.46
N ASP A 95 -4.25 13.17 13.78
CA ASP A 95 -3.76 14.45 14.28
C ASP A 95 -4.64 15.01 15.41
N ALA A 96 -4.29 16.19 15.95
CA ALA A 96 -5.03 16.85 17.01
C ALA A 96 -6.47 17.20 16.63
N ASP A 97 -6.73 17.41 15.35
CA ASP A 97 -8.06 17.72 14.81
C ASP A 97 -8.88 16.46 14.51
N GLY A 98 -8.31 15.26 14.71
CA GLY A 98 -8.98 13.98 14.48
C GLY A 98 -8.93 13.50 13.03
N HIS A 99 -8.05 14.02 12.20
CA HIS A 99 -7.88 13.59 10.83
C HIS A 99 -6.79 12.52 10.71
N ALA A 100 -7.03 11.49 9.89
CA ALA A 100 -6.06 10.45 9.61
C ALA A 100 -4.86 11.02 8.83
N VAL A 101 -3.65 10.77 9.32
CA VAL A 101 -2.38 11.19 8.70
C VAL A 101 -1.52 10.04 8.23
N GLY A 102 -1.80 8.84 8.69
CA GLY A 102 -1.15 7.59 8.27
C GLY A 102 -2.01 6.40 8.66
N PHE A 103 -1.91 5.31 7.92
CA PHE A 103 -2.68 4.09 8.16
C PHE A 103 -2.03 2.88 7.51
N ILE A 104 -2.48 1.69 7.93
CA ILE A 104 -2.08 0.39 7.38
C ILE A 104 -3.19 -0.62 7.61
N TRP A 105 -3.22 -1.67 6.78
CA TRP A 105 -4.16 -2.77 6.86
C TRP A 105 -3.47 -4.12 6.86
N GLY A 106 -4.11 -5.11 7.49
CA GLY A 106 -3.72 -6.51 7.44
C GLY A 106 -4.92 -7.45 7.32
N SER A 107 -4.70 -8.57 6.66
CA SER A 107 -5.69 -9.64 6.49
C SER A 107 -5.12 -10.99 6.87
N ILE A 108 -5.81 -11.74 7.74
CA ILE A 108 -5.48 -13.13 8.10
C ILE A 108 -6.12 -14.17 7.16
N ARG A 109 -6.76 -13.71 6.11
CA ARG A 109 -7.42 -14.52 5.08
C ARG A 109 -7.06 -14.02 3.70
N ASP A 110 -7.34 -14.78 2.66
CA ASP A 110 -7.16 -14.37 1.27
C ASP A 110 -7.69 -12.96 1.05
N TYR A 111 -6.83 -12.07 0.57
CA TYR A 111 -7.18 -10.68 0.31
C TYR A 111 -7.46 -10.47 -1.17
N HIS A 112 -8.68 -10.07 -1.49
CA HIS A 112 -9.07 -9.69 -2.84
C HIS A 112 -8.94 -8.17 -3.01
N ASP A 113 -7.83 -7.74 -3.59
CA ASP A 113 -7.63 -6.33 -3.92
C ASP A 113 -8.52 -5.89 -5.09
N ARG A 114 -9.69 -5.37 -4.78
CA ARG A 114 -10.65 -4.88 -5.78
C ARG A 114 -10.33 -3.49 -6.27
N HIS A 115 -9.52 -2.74 -5.54
CA HIS A 115 -9.36 -1.31 -5.74
C HIS A 115 -8.14 -0.94 -6.58
N TYR A 116 -7.10 -1.79 -6.61
CA TYR A 116 -5.84 -1.46 -7.23
C TYR A 116 -5.42 -2.47 -8.30
N TYR A 117 -4.92 -3.62 -7.89
CA TYR A 117 -4.40 -4.64 -8.82
C TYR A 117 -5.50 -5.57 -9.34
N GLY A 118 -6.55 -5.80 -8.56
CA GLY A 118 -7.66 -6.69 -8.90
C GLY A 118 -7.32 -8.17 -8.79
N CYS A 119 -6.24 -8.53 -8.10
CA CYS A 119 -5.85 -9.92 -7.87
C CYS A 119 -6.22 -10.39 -6.46
N VAL A 120 -6.11 -11.70 -6.24
CA VAL A 120 -6.28 -12.31 -4.92
C VAL A 120 -4.91 -12.69 -4.39
N PHE A 121 -4.57 -12.15 -3.23
CA PHE A 121 -3.37 -12.51 -2.49
C PHE A 121 -3.73 -13.62 -1.50
N LYS A 122 -3.08 -14.79 -1.68
CA LYS A 122 -3.28 -15.94 -0.81
C LYS A 122 -2.56 -15.77 0.51
N VAL A 123 -3.22 -16.14 1.61
CA VAL A 123 -2.68 -16.09 2.97
C VAL A 123 -2.68 -17.49 3.55
N LEU A 124 -1.51 -17.96 3.98
CA LEU A 124 -1.36 -19.28 4.56
C LEU A 124 -1.63 -19.25 6.08
N PRO A 125 -1.93 -20.40 6.70
CA PRO A 125 -2.09 -20.48 8.15
C PRO A 125 -0.86 -19.93 8.90
N GLY A 126 -1.09 -19.05 9.88
CA GLY A 126 -0.04 -18.37 10.64
C GLY A 126 0.54 -17.13 9.96
N GLU A 127 0.14 -16.84 8.73
CA GLU A 127 0.52 -15.61 8.03
C GLU A 127 -0.58 -14.56 8.10
N PHE A 128 -0.23 -13.31 7.84
CA PHE A 128 -1.17 -12.29 7.41
C PHE A 128 -0.59 -11.50 6.23
N PHE A 129 -1.46 -10.98 5.41
CA PHE A 129 -1.12 -10.13 4.28
C PHE A 129 -1.25 -8.66 4.70
N GLU A 130 -0.12 -7.93 4.64
CA GLU A 130 -0.07 -6.49 4.89
C GLU A 130 -0.37 -5.74 3.59
N PHE A 131 -1.17 -4.67 3.67
CA PHE A 131 -1.53 -3.89 2.49
C PHE A 131 -1.95 -2.46 2.82
N GLY A 132 -1.96 -1.60 1.82
CA GLY A 132 -2.55 -0.27 1.88
C GLY A 132 -1.88 0.69 2.84
N GLY A 133 -0.61 0.45 3.23
CA GLY A 133 0.15 1.35 4.09
C GLY A 133 0.41 2.69 3.40
N GLU A 134 -0.09 3.79 3.97
CA GLU A 134 0.08 5.13 3.42
C GLU A 134 0.14 6.19 4.53
N MET A 135 0.85 7.27 4.25
CA MET A 135 0.89 8.44 5.14
C MET A 135 0.99 9.73 4.34
N ILE A 136 0.61 10.85 4.95
CA ILE A 136 0.76 12.15 4.32
C ILE A 136 2.24 12.56 4.27
N ARG A 137 2.59 13.38 3.28
CA ARG A 137 3.98 13.77 3.00
C ARG A 137 4.70 14.43 4.18
N ALA A 138 3.96 15.12 5.06
CA ALA A 138 4.52 15.77 6.23
C ALA A 138 5.27 14.81 7.18
N TYR A 139 4.88 13.52 7.19
CA TYR A 139 5.50 12.50 8.04
C TYR A 139 6.47 11.58 7.30
N PHE A 140 6.77 11.83 6.04
CA PHE A 140 7.79 11.05 5.32
C PHE A 140 9.15 11.15 6.02
N GLY A 141 9.81 10.01 6.21
CA GLY A 141 11.09 9.92 6.92
C GLY A 141 11.00 10.09 8.43
N SER A 142 9.79 10.09 9.01
CA SER A 142 9.61 10.00 10.46
C SER A 142 9.46 8.57 10.94
N SER A 143 9.57 8.35 12.27
CA SER A 143 9.35 7.04 12.89
C SER A 143 7.91 6.53 12.72
N LEU A 144 6.96 7.39 12.35
CA LEU A 144 5.58 6.98 12.07
C LEU A 144 5.51 5.84 11.05
N SER A 145 6.40 5.82 10.04
CA SER A 145 6.45 4.75 9.04
C SER A 145 6.79 3.38 9.61
N VAL A 146 7.50 3.34 10.73
CA VAL A 146 7.83 2.12 11.46
C VAL A 146 6.74 1.79 12.46
N ASP A 147 6.32 2.79 13.24
CA ASP A 147 5.37 2.58 14.33
C ASP A 147 4.00 2.10 13.82
N VAL A 148 3.60 2.53 12.62
CA VAL A 148 2.36 2.08 11.99
C VAL A 148 2.42 0.59 11.61
N GLN A 149 3.56 0.10 11.14
CA GLN A 149 3.78 -1.31 10.81
C GLN A 149 3.89 -2.16 12.09
N VAL A 150 4.72 -1.73 13.04
CA VAL A 150 4.90 -2.45 14.32
C VAL A 150 3.56 -2.61 15.03
N ALA A 151 2.74 -1.58 15.08
CA ALA A 151 1.41 -1.65 15.71
C ALA A 151 0.50 -2.69 15.04
N LEU A 152 0.57 -2.83 13.70
CA LEU A 152 -0.16 -3.87 12.99
C LEU A 152 0.40 -5.26 13.31
N TRP A 153 1.73 -5.43 13.31
CA TRP A 153 2.37 -6.71 13.61
C TRP A 153 2.02 -7.21 15.01
N GLU A 154 2.02 -6.33 16.01
CA GLU A 154 1.60 -6.66 17.40
C GLU A 154 0.14 -7.14 17.43
N ALA A 155 -0.76 -6.43 16.74
CA ALA A 155 -2.16 -6.80 16.68
C ALA A 155 -2.38 -8.15 15.97
N MET A 156 -1.61 -8.44 14.92
CA MET A 156 -1.68 -9.71 14.19
C MET A 156 -1.02 -10.85 14.95
N ALA A 157 0.09 -10.60 15.65
CA ALA A 157 0.71 -11.58 16.54
C ALA A 157 -0.24 -12.00 17.67
N ALA A 158 -1.00 -11.06 18.24
CA ALA A 158 -2.04 -11.35 19.23
C ALA A 158 -3.18 -12.22 18.67
N GLN A 159 -3.38 -12.25 17.36
CA GLN A 159 -4.32 -13.12 16.64
C GLN A 159 -3.70 -14.48 16.24
N GLY A 160 -2.44 -14.75 16.64
CA GLY A 160 -1.75 -16.01 16.37
C GLY A 160 -0.94 -16.04 15.08
N CYS A 161 -0.75 -14.89 14.40
CA CYS A 161 0.16 -14.83 13.26
C CYS A 161 1.61 -14.79 13.72
N ASN A 162 2.48 -15.43 12.97
CA ASN A 162 3.92 -15.45 13.21
C ASN A 162 4.73 -14.87 12.03
N LYS A 163 4.07 -14.59 10.92
CA LYS A 163 4.69 -14.08 9.70
C LYS A 163 3.82 -13.00 9.04
N VAL A 164 4.45 -11.95 8.55
CA VAL A 164 3.86 -10.96 7.65
C VAL A 164 4.32 -11.23 6.22
N VAL A 165 3.40 -11.12 5.28
CA VAL A 165 3.64 -11.18 3.83
C VAL A 165 3.07 -9.91 3.21
N ASP A 166 3.80 -9.31 2.29
CA ASP A 166 3.41 -8.11 1.57
C ASP A 166 3.86 -8.18 0.11
N VAL A 167 3.34 -7.30 -0.72
CA VAL A 167 3.81 -7.08 -2.08
C VAL A 167 4.19 -5.62 -2.29
N CYS A 168 5.36 -5.40 -2.84
CA CYS A 168 5.83 -4.07 -3.17
C CYS A 168 6.08 -3.94 -4.66
N GLU A 169 5.61 -2.84 -5.28
CA GLU A 169 5.95 -2.56 -6.67
C GLU A 169 7.47 -2.38 -6.82
N THR A 170 8.08 -3.06 -7.79
CA THR A 170 9.53 -2.99 -8.04
C THR A 170 10.04 -1.57 -8.30
N HIS A 171 9.15 -0.69 -8.77
CA HIS A 171 9.46 0.73 -9.02
C HIS A 171 9.30 1.62 -7.77
N ASN A 172 8.67 1.13 -6.71
CA ASN A 172 8.49 1.87 -5.47
C ASN A 172 9.72 1.74 -4.55
N ILE A 173 10.85 2.30 -5.01
CA ILE A 173 12.12 2.24 -4.28
C ILE A 173 12.02 2.71 -2.82
N PRO A 174 11.27 3.79 -2.48
CA PRO A 174 11.11 4.18 -1.08
C PRO A 174 10.48 3.10 -0.21
N ALA A 175 9.42 2.42 -0.71
CA ALA A 175 8.77 1.35 0.02
C ALA A 175 9.68 0.12 0.13
N LEU A 176 10.34 -0.31 -0.94
CA LEU A 176 11.32 -1.41 -0.90
C LEU A 176 12.42 -1.17 0.14
N LYS A 177 13.00 0.04 0.16
CA LYS A 177 14.00 0.42 1.16
C LYS A 177 13.45 0.38 2.59
N LEU A 178 12.18 0.76 2.79
CA LEU A 178 11.54 0.67 4.09
C LEU A 178 11.37 -0.80 4.51
N HIS A 179 10.83 -1.66 3.64
CA HIS A 179 10.68 -3.10 3.92
C HIS A 179 12.00 -3.76 4.29
N ILE A 180 13.07 -3.56 3.48
CA ILE A 180 14.40 -4.10 3.78
C ILE A 180 14.90 -3.58 5.14
N ARG A 181 14.73 -2.29 5.42
CA ARG A 181 15.10 -1.68 6.71
C ARG A 181 14.32 -2.27 7.87
N MET A 182 13.08 -2.64 7.65
CA MET A 182 12.21 -3.28 8.64
C MET A 182 12.49 -4.78 8.80
N GLY A 183 13.44 -5.35 8.05
CA GLY A 183 13.84 -6.76 8.14
C GLY A 183 13.03 -7.70 7.27
N TYR A 184 12.30 -7.18 6.27
CA TYR A 184 11.71 -8.03 5.24
C TYR A 184 12.79 -8.58 4.31
N HIS A 185 12.54 -9.75 3.77
CA HIS A 185 13.31 -10.36 2.70
C HIS A 185 12.40 -10.80 1.55
N GLU A 186 12.98 -10.99 0.39
CA GLU A 186 12.26 -11.41 -0.80
C GLU A 186 11.91 -12.90 -0.73
N GLN A 187 10.71 -13.25 -1.20
CA GLN A 187 10.27 -14.65 -1.33
C GLN A 187 10.77 -15.35 -2.61
N GLY A 188 11.58 -14.68 -3.43
CA GLY A 188 11.98 -15.21 -4.75
C GLY A 188 10.84 -15.28 -5.76
N ARG A 189 9.80 -14.45 -5.61
CA ARG A 189 8.62 -14.49 -6.47
C ARG A 189 8.11 -13.09 -6.80
N VAL A 190 7.66 -12.91 -8.07
CA VAL A 190 7.06 -11.68 -8.59
C VAL A 190 5.72 -12.00 -9.22
N THR A 191 4.70 -11.23 -8.85
CA THR A 191 3.42 -11.24 -9.56
C THR A 191 3.40 -10.10 -10.60
N HIS A 192 3.27 -10.46 -11.87
CA HIS A 192 3.06 -9.53 -12.96
C HIS A 192 1.57 -9.30 -13.14
N VAL A 193 1.16 -8.04 -13.07
CA VAL A 193 -0.23 -7.62 -13.31
C VAL A 193 -0.26 -6.83 -14.60
N TYR A 194 -0.89 -7.38 -15.61
CA TYR A 194 -1.13 -6.72 -16.90
C TYR A 194 -2.55 -6.20 -16.96
N CYS A 195 -2.73 -4.93 -17.30
CA CYS A 195 -4.03 -4.31 -17.44
C CYS A 195 -4.19 -3.70 -18.83
N LEU A 196 -5.21 -4.12 -19.56
CA LEU A 196 -5.58 -3.57 -20.87
C LEU A 196 -6.81 -2.67 -20.72
N PHE A 197 -6.72 -1.47 -21.29
CA PHE A 197 -7.78 -0.44 -21.32
C PHE A 197 -8.36 -0.11 -19.94
N GLY A 198 -7.56 -0.28 -18.86
CA GLY A 198 -7.99 -0.06 -17.49
C GLY A 198 -9.07 -1.03 -16.98
N ARG A 199 -9.40 -2.07 -17.76
CA ARG A 199 -10.53 -2.96 -17.48
C ARG A 199 -10.15 -4.44 -17.42
N TRP A 200 -9.39 -4.95 -18.36
CA TRP A 200 -9.03 -6.36 -18.43
C TRP A 200 -7.69 -6.59 -17.76
N LYS A 201 -7.67 -7.39 -16.71
CA LYS A 201 -6.48 -7.70 -15.93
C LYS A 201 -6.08 -9.16 -16.14
N PHE A 202 -4.80 -9.39 -16.34
CA PHE A 202 -4.18 -10.70 -16.47
C PHE A 202 -3.05 -10.80 -15.47
N PHE A 203 -2.84 -11.98 -14.92
CA PHE A 203 -1.87 -12.23 -13.86
C PHE A 203 -0.92 -13.34 -14.27
N ARG A 204 0.36 -13.15 -14.00
CA ARG A 204 1.39 -14.16 -14.17
C ARG A 204 2.31 -14.11 -12.97
N GLU A 205 2.61 -15.26 -12.39
CA GLU A 205 3.64 -15.38 -11.36
C GLU A 205 4.92 -15.90 -11.99
N THR A 206 6.06 -15.31 -11.64
CA THR A 206 7.40 -15.79 -11.94
C THR A 206 8.14 -16.00 -10.63
N ARG A 207 8.99 -17.04 -10.59
CA ARG A 207 9.87 -17.33 -9.47
C ARG A 207 11.31 -17.21 -9.94
N TYR A 208 12.18 -16.78 -9.03
CA TYR A 208 13.62 -16.68 -9.23
C TYR A 208 14.34 -17.16 -7.97
N GLU A 209 15.55 -17.63 -8.14
CA GLU A 209 16.45 -18.10 -7.07
C GLU A 209 17.29 -16.93 -6.55
#